data_4b13893d8357431898828509e484773b
#
_entry.id   4b13893d8357431898828509e484773b
#
_cell.length_a   1.000
_cell.length_b   1.000
_cell.length_c   1.000
_cell.angle_alpha   90.00
_cell.angle_beta   90.00
_cell.angle_gamma   90.00
#
_symmetry.space_group_name_H-M   'P 1'
#
loop_
_entity.id
_entity.type
_entity.pdbx_description
1 polymer ?
#
loop_
_entity_poly.entity_id
_entity_poly.type
_entity_poly.pdbx_seq_one_letter_code
_entity_poly.pdbx_strand_id
1 'polypeptide(L)'
;MPVLPALYIGLMSGTSLDGVDAVLADFSGSKCRVAQYWSAPLAPELRAELLALNTSGTDELHRAALAANALVRVYAETVQALLAHSGVAASAVRAIGAHGQTVRHRPQAFDGTGYTLQLNNPALLAELTGITVVADFRSRDVAAGGQGAPLVPAFHQHVFAQPQAGMLVLNIGGISNLSVLGMDAQVLGFDCGLGNALMDYWCQRHTGQPFDRSGAWAASGAVLPNLLAQCLAEPYLHQPPPKSTGRDLFNPGWLHAQLGAHPDAAPQDVQATLTELTASACAASVSSYGNNSKNLAVCGGGAFNTHLMQRLQALLPGVVVQPSDAYGLPAQQVEAAAFAWLARQTLLGAPGNLPSATGAQGARVLGAIYPA
;
A
#
# COMPACT_ATOMS: atom_id res chain seq x y z
N MET A 1 20.96 10.36 29.80
CA MET A 1 20.64 8.93 29.86
C MET A 1 20.63 8.42 28.42
N PRO A 2 21.17 7.24 28.10
CA PRO A 2 21.01 6.67 26.78
C PRO A 2 19.51 6.47 26.53
N VAL A 3 19.01 7.00 25.42
CA VAL A 3 17.62 6.79 25.00
C VAL A 3 17.52 5.31 24.66
N LEU A 4 16.71 4.55 25.39
CA LEU A 4 16.48 3.14 25.08
C LEU A 4 15.82 3.02 23.69
N PRO A 5 16.25 2.07 22.86
CA PRO A 5 15.66 1.87 21.55
C PRO A 5 14.13 1.71 21.66
N ALA A 6 13.41 2.50 20.89
CA ALA A 6 11.96 2.37 20.77
C ALA A 6 11.66 1.51 19.51
N LEU A 7 11.91 0.20 19.64
CA LEU A 7 11.82 -0.75 18.54
C LEU A 7 10.39 -1.24 18.34
N TYR A 8 9.93 -1.19 17.11
CA TYR A 8 8.64 -1.73 16.68
C TYR A 8 8.84 -2.54 15.41
N ILE A 9 8.02 -3.58 15.23
CA ILE A 9 7.97 -4.32 13.98
C ILE A 9 6.73 -3.88 13.22
N GLY A 10 6.86 -3.65 11.91
CA GLY A 10 5.72 -3.47 11.02
C GLY A 10 5.64 -4.62 10.04
N LEU A 11 4.42 -5.14 9.86
CA LEU A 11 4.10 -6.22 8.93
C LEU A 11 3.10 -5.73 7.90
N MET A 12 3.44 -5.91 6.64
CA MET A 12 2.57 -5.58 5.50
C MET A 12 2.42 -6.78 4.57
N SER A 13 1.18 -7.12 4.25
CA SER A 13 0.84 -7.91 3.07
C SER A 13 -0.11 -7.09 2.22
N GLY A 14 0.36 -6.74 1.03
CA GLY A 14 -0.34 -5.83 0.13
C GLY A 14 -1.36 -6.52 -0.76
N THR A 15 -2.07 -5.71 -1.55
CA THR A 15 -3.05 -6.20 -2.53
C THR A 15 -2.40 -6.94 -3.72
N SER A 16 -1.08 -6.87 -3.89
CA SER A 16 -0.30 -7.66 -4.86
C SER A 16 -0.31 -9.15 -4.54
N LEU A 17 -0.46 -9.53 -3.24
CA LEU A 17 -0.45 -10.92 -2.75
C LEU A 17 0.86 -11.66 -3.10
N ASP A 18 1.97 -10.96 -3.19
CA ASP A 18 3.29 -11.51 -3.51
C ASP A 18 4.04 -12.02 -2.28
N GLY A 19 3.79 -11.41 -1.12
CA GLY A 19 4.48 -11.80 0.10
C GLY A 19 4.09 -10.99 1.32
N VAL A 20 4.90 -11.14 2.34
CA VAL A 20 4.86 -10.39 3.59
C VAL A 20 6.15 -9.63 3.72
N ASP A 21 6.06 -8.32 3.87
CA ASP A 21 7.18 -7.44 4.20
C ASP A 21 7.20 -7.13 5.70
N ALA A 22 8.37 -7.26 6.32
CA ALA A 22 8.60 -6.96 7.72
C ALA A 22 9.75 -5.99 7.88
N VAL A 23 9.58 -4.98 8.72
CA VAL A 23 10.67 -4.09 9.14
C VAL A 23 10.80 -4.06 10.66
N LEU A 24 12.03 -3.98 11.13
CA LEU A 24 12.34 -3.57 12.49
C LEU A 24 12.68 -2.07 12.45
N ALA A 25 11.78 -1.25 12.97
CA ALA A 25 11.88 0.19 12.94
C ALA A 25 12.25 0.75 14.33
N ASP A 26 13.21 1.66 14.36
CA ASP A 26 13.65 2.39 15.55
C ASP A 26 13.13 3.82 15.53
N PHE A 27 12.35 4.18 16.54
CA PHE A 27 11.77 5.51 16.75
C PHE A 27 12.39 6.24 17.94
N SER A 28 13.58 5.88 18.38
CA SER A 28 14.29 6.59 19.46
C SER A 28 14.74 7.99 19.05
N GLY A 29 14.98 8.21 17.76
CA GLY A 29 15.32 9.51 17.18
C GLY A 29 14.11 10.32 16.73
N SER A 30 14.38 11.49 16.12
CA SER A 30 13.35 12.36 15.53
C SER A 30 12.73 11.80 14.23
N LYS A 31 13.43 10.89 13.57
CA LYS A 31 12.97 10.21 12.34
C LYS A 31 12.94 8.70 12.55
N CYS A 32 12.07 8.05 11.83
CA CYS A 32 12.04 6.60 11.70
C CYS A 32 13.33 6.10 11.02
N ARG A 33 13.98 5.12 11.62
CA ARG A 33 15.11 4.40 11.03
C ARG A 33 14.78 2.91 10.95
N VAL A 34 14.77 2.35 9.75
CA VAL A 34 14.66 0.91 9.58
C VAL A 34 16.01 0.27 9.91
N ALA A 35 16.03 -0.55 10.96
CA ALA A 35 17.23 -1.25 11.41
C ALA A 35 17.43 -2.58 10.67
N GLN A 36 16.34 -3.26 10.31
CA GLN A 36 16.36 -4.51 9.55
C GLN A 36 15.09 -4.64 8.71
N TYR A 37 15.20 -5.30 7.57
CA TYR A 37 14.12 -5.68 6.68
C TYR A 37 14.19 -7.17 6.37
N TRP A 38 13.04 -7.80 6.27
CA TRP A 38 12.89 -9.18 5.82
C TRP A 38 11.60 -9.32 5.03
N SER A 39 11.61 -10.17 4.01
CA SER A 39 10.44 -10.47 3.20
C SER A 39 10.30 -11.98 3.02
N ALA A 40 9.07 -12.48 3.06
CA ALA A 40 8.75 -13.88 2.84
C ALA A 40 7.61 -14.00 1.82
N PRO A 41 7.72 -14.92 0.82
CA PRO A 41 6.66 -15.12 -0.16
C PRO A 41 5.44 -15.80 0.49
N LEU A 42 4.25 -15.58 -0.08
CA LEU A 42 3.08 -16.40 0.23
C LEU A 42 3.12 -17.70 -0.57
N ALA A 43 2.77 -18.81 0.08
CA ALA A 43 2.57 -20.08 -0.62
C ALA A 43 1.47 -19.93 -1.69
N PRO A 44 1.59 -20.59 -2.86
CA PRO A 44 0.62 -20.46 -3.95
C PRO A 44 -0.83 -20.75 -3.54
N GLU A 45 -1.03 -21.72 -2.67
CA GLU A 45 -2.35 -22.13 -2.17
C GLU A 45 -2.97 -21.04 -1.31
N LEU A 46 -2.19 -20.45 -0.38
CA LEU A 46 -2.66 -19.34 0.46
C LEU A 46 -2.94 -18.10 -0.40
N ARG A 47 -2.06 -17.80 -1.37
CA ARG A 47 -2.27 -16.68 -2.30
C ARG A 47 -3.57 -16.85 -3.09
N ALA A 48 -3.83 -18.06 -3.61
CA ALA A 48 -5.06 -18.36 -4.36
C ALA A 48 -6.31 -18.20 -3.48
N GLU A 49 -6.24 -18.65 -2.24
CA GLU A 49 -7.35 -18.55 -1.28
C GLU A 49 -7.63 -17.08 -0.90
N LEU A 50 -6.59 -16.31 -0.58
CA LEU A 50 -6.72 -14.88 -0.27
C LEU A 50 -7.29 -14.10 -1.47
N LEU A 51 -6.90 -14.48 -2.70
CA LEU A 51 -7.45 -13.88 -3.92
C LEU A 51 -8.93 -14.24 -4.09
N ALA A 52 -9.31 -15.51 -3.89
CA ALA A 52 -10.70 -15.96 -3.98
C ALA A 52 -11.62 -15.26 -2.96
N LEU A 53 -11.10 -14.94 -1.78
CA LEU A 53 -11.83 -14.24 -0.72
C LEU A 53 -12.08 -12.75 -1.02
N ASN A 54 -11.54 -12.19 -2.11
CA ASN A 54 -11.92 -10.86 -2.59
C ASN A 54 -13.31 -10.82 -3.23
N THR A 55 -13.91 -11.97 -3.57
CA THR A 55 -15.27 -12.10 -4.08
C THR A 55 -16.10 -13.04 -3.18
N SER A 56 -17.42 -12.90 -3.20
CA SER A 56 -18.32 -13.79 -2.46
C SER A 56 -18.20 -15.22 -2.94
N GLY A 57 -18.22 -16.17 -2.01
CA GLY A 57 -18.06 -17.58 -2.33
C GLY A 57 -18.66 -18.51 -1.27
N THR A 58 -18.70 -19.81 -1.57
CA THR A 58 -19.19 -20.84 -0.67
C THR A 58 -18.31 -20.93 0.57
N ASP A 59 -18.94 -21.05 1.75
CA ASP A 59 -18.31 -21.25 3.07
C ASP A 59 -17.23 -20.19 3.40
N GLU A 60 -17.50 -18.97 2.98
CA GLU A 60 -16.54 -17.86 3.02
C GLU A 60 -16.03 -17.55 4.44
N LEU A 61 -16.89 -17.63 5.46
CA LEU A 61 -16.50 -17.34 6.84
C LEU A 61 -15.49 -18.35 7.38
N HIS A 62 -15.73 -19.64 7.15
CA HIS A 62 -14.80 -20.69 7.57
C HIS A 62 -13.45 -20.57 6.84
N ARG A 63 -13.51 -20.41 5.53
CA ARG A 63 -12.31 -20.23 4.68
C ARG A 63 -11.50 -19.00 5.10
N ALA A 64 -12.16 -17.88 5.38
CA ALA A 64 -11.51 -16.65 5.83
C ALA A 64 -10.81 -16.82 7.18
N ALA A 65 -11.44 -17.53 8.14
CA ALA A 65 -10.84 -17.83 9.43
C ALA A 65 -9.57 -18.69 9.30
N LEU A 66 -9.62 -19.73 8.47
CA LEU A 66 -8.44 -20.58 8.21
C LEU A 66 -7.34 -19.84 7.46
N ALA A 67 -7.69 -19.03 6.45
CA ALA A 67 -6.74 -18.20 5.73
C ALA A 67 -6.05 -17.16 6.63
N ALA A 68 -6.79 -16.56 7.56
CA ALA A 68 -6.24 -15.65 8.57
C ALA A 68 -5.20 -16.35 9.46
N ASN A 69 -5.47 -17.57 9.91
CA ASN A 69 -4.52 -18.37 10.68
C ASN A 69 -3.27 -18.75 9.87
N ALA A 70 -3.45 -19.11 8.59
CA ALA A 70 -2.35 -19.45 7.70
C ALA A 70 -1.45 -18.22 7.45
N LEU A 71 -2.03 -17.06 7.17
CA LEU A 71 -1.31 -15.80 7.00
C LEU A 71 -0.49 -15.43 8.24
N VAL A 72 -1.09 -15.56 9.42
CA VAL A 72 -0.43 -15.20 10.69
C VAL A 72 0.76 -16.12 11.00
N ARG A 73 0.74 -17.39 10.58
CA ARG A 73 1.93 -18.26 10.68
C ARG A 73 3.07 -17.75 9.81
N VAL A 74 2.78 -17.31 8.58
CA VAL A 74 3.79 -16.65 7.72
C VAL A 74 4.30 -15.37 8.39
N TYR A 75 3.43 -14.56 8.99
CA TYR A 75 3.82 -13.38 9.76
C TYR A 75 4.77 -13.74 10.91
N ALA A 76 4.45 -14.75 11.71
CA ALA A 76 5.28 -15.18 12.83
C ALA A 76 6.65 -15.68 12.38
N GLU A 77 6.73 -16.50 11.33
CA GLU A 77 7.97 -16.97 10.72
C GLU A 77 8.80 -15.80 10.20
N THR A 78 8.15 -14.82 9.56
CA THR A 78 8.81 -13.60 9.05
C THR A 78 9.39 -12.77 10.19
N VAL A 79 8.65 -12.61 11.32
CA VAL A 79 9.14 -11.93 12.54
C VAL A 79 10.33 -12.66 13.14
N GLN A 80 10.27 -13.98 13.25
CA GLN A 80 11.38 -14.80 13.79
C GLN A 80 12.63 -14.65 12.93
N ALA A 81 12.51 -14.71 11.60
CA ALA A 81 13.62 -14.49 10.67
C ALA A 81 14.21 -13.07 10.81
N LEU A 82 13.35 -12.04 10.85
CA LEU A 82 13.75 -10.64 11.03
C LEU A 82 14.55 -10.44 12.33
N LEU A 83 14.08 -11.02 13.45
CA LEU A 83 14.74 -10.93 14.75
C LEU A 83 16.07 -11.70 14.75
N ALA A 84 16.10 -12.91 14.18
CA ALA A 84 17.32 -13.69 14.07
C ALA A 84 18.42 -12.96 13.28
N HIS A 85 18.07 -12.31 12.16
CA HIS A 85 19.01 -11.56 11.34
C HIS A 85 19.45 -10.23 11.98
N SER A 86 18.59 -9.61 12.78
CA SER A 86 18.93 -8.37 13.47
C SER A 86 19.71 -8.57 14.77
N GLY A 87 19.71 -9.78 15.33
CA GLY A 87 20.25 -10.07 16.65
C GLY A 87 19.47 -9.45 17.81
N VAL A 88 18.24 -8.94 17.56
CA VAL A 88 17.40 -8.31 18.56
C VAL A 88 16.49 -9.33 19.22
N ALA A 89 16.45 -9.34 20.56
CA ALA A 89 15.52 -10.20 21.30
C ALA A 89 14.08 -9.72 21.16
N ALA A 90 13.11 -10.63 21.13
CA ALA A 90 11.68 -10.31 21.06
C ALA A 90 11.24 -9.36 22.19
N SER A 91 11.78 -9.53 23.40
CA SER A 91 11.51 -8.69 24.57
C SER A 91 11.97 -7.22 24.44
N ALA A 92 12.84 -6.91 23.48
CA ALA A 92 13.25 -5.54 23.19
C ALA A 92 12.27 -4.81 22.24
N VAL A 93 11.37 -5.55 21.58
CA VAL A 93 10.37 -4.99 20.68
C VAL A 93 9.11 -4.60 21.46
N ARG A 94 8.67 -3.36 21.30
CA ARG A 94 7.52 -2.80 22.03
C ARG A 94 6.19 -3.34 21.54
N ALA A 95 6.04 -3.48 20.24
CA ALA A 95 4.88 -4.08 19.59
C ALA A 95 5.14 -4.41 18.12
N ILE A 96 4.30 -5.29 17.58
CA ILE A 96 4.13 -5.55 16.15
C ILE A 96 2.91 -4.79 15.66
N GLY A 97 3.03 -3.99 14.60
CA GLY A 97 1.91 -3.46 13.85
C GLY A 97 1.61 -4.36 12.64
N ALA A 98 0.50 -5.09 12.68
CA ALA A 98 0.14 -6.07 11.68
C ALA A 98 -1.04 -5.57 10.82
N HIS A 99 -0.80 -5.28 9.54
CA HIS A 99 -1.84 -4.83 8.61
C HIS A 99 -2.92 -5.90 8.42
N GLY A 100 -2.53 -7.16 8.26
CA GLY A 100 -3.40 -8.21 7.75
C GLY A 100 -3.57 -8.14 6.23
N GLN A 101 -4.40 -9.01 5.65
CA GLN A 101 -4.65 -9.03 4.21
C GLN A 101 -6.04 -8.49 3.90
N THR A 102 -6.11 -7.36 3.20
CA THR A 102 -7.39 -6.81 2.77
C THR A 102 -8.08 -7.73 1.76
N VAL A 103 -9.30 -8.14 2.08
CA VAL A 103 -10.17 -8.96 1.22
C VAL A 103 -11.46 -8.25 0.85
N ARG A 104 -11.92 -7.29 1.67
CA ARG A 104 -13.06 -6.41 1.38
C ARG A 104 -12.78 -5.01 1.86
N HIS A 105 -13.20 -4.04 1.06
CA HIS A 105 -13.12 -2.64 1.44
C HIS A 105 -14.32 -1.88 0.87
N ARG A 106 -15.32 -1.62 1.73
CA ARG A 106 -16.62 -1.06 1.39
C ARG A 106 -17.01 0.06 2.37
N PRO A 107 -16.18 1.10 2.52
CA PRO A 107 -16.54 2.21 3.40
C PRO A 107 -17.78 2.93 2.90
N GLN A 108 -18.63 3.36 3.83
CA GLN A 108 -19.86 4.10 3.59
C GLN A 108 -20.93 3.38 2.74
N ALA A 109 -20.69 2.10 2.40
CA ALA A 109 -21.64 1.30 1.64
C ALA A 109 -22.77 0.76 2.55
N PHE A 110 -23.87 0.31 1.92
CA PHE A 110 -25.01 -0.41 2.52
C PHE A 110 -25.80 0.36 3.58
N ASP A 111 -25.28 0.51 4.79
CA ASP A 111 -25.92 1.12 5.94
C ASP A 111 -25.42 2.56 6.23
N GLY A 112 -24.62 3.10 5.33
CA GLY A 112 -24.01 4.43 5.48
C GLY A 112 -22.70 4.44 6.27
N THR A 113 -22.37 3.37 6.98
CA THR A 113 -21.06 3.16 7.63
C THR A 113 -20.16 2.29 6.77
N GLY A 114 -20.72 1.20 6.25
CA GLY A 114 -19.97 0.21 5.50
C GLY A 114 -18.97 -0.55 6.36
N TYR A 115 -17.95 -1.12 5.71
CA TYR A 115 -16.94 -1.90 6.42
C TYR A 115 -15.64 -2.04 5.63
N THR A 116 -14.61 -2.51 6.32
CA THR A 116 -13.34 -2.92 5.75
C THR A 116 -12.87 -4.19 6.46
N LEU A 117 -12.37 -5.18 5.73
CA LEU A 117 -11.92 -6.46 6.29
C LEU A 117 -10.49 -6.74 5.87
N GLN A 118 -9.61 -6.77 6.87
CA GLN A 118 -8.25 -7.28 6.74
C GLN A 118 -8.18 -8.60 7.51
N LEU A 119 -8.00 -9.71 6.79
CA LEU A 119 -7.81 -11.02 7.42
C LEU A 119 -6.56 -11.00 8.28
N ASN A 120 -6.71 -11.35 9.54
CA ASN A 120 -5.67 -11.41 10.53
C ASN A 120 -6.15 -12.24 11.73
N ASN A 121 -5.23 -12.81 12.50
CA ASN A 121 -5.48 -13.34 13.82
C ASN A 121 -4.41 -12.82 14.80
N PRO A 122 -4.57 -11.57 15.26
CA PRO A 122 -3.54 -10.92 16.06
C PRO A 122 -3.31 -11.58 17.41
N ALA A 123 -4.31 -12.24 17.99
CA ALA A 123 -4.14 -13.04 19.20
C ALA A 123 -3.19 -14.22 18.96
N LEU A 124 -3.37 -14.96 17.86
CA LEU A 124 -2.46 -16.05 17.48
C LEU A 124 -1.04 -15.52 17.19
N LEU A 125 -0.91 -14.33 16.55
CA LEU A 125 0.39 -13.73 16.30
C LEU A 125 1.11 -13.37 17.60
N ALA A 126 0.39 -12.82 18.61
CA ALA A 126 0.94 -12.51 19.92
C ALA A 126 1.45 -13.78 20.62
N GLU A 127 0.67 -14.86 20.63
CA GLU A 127 1.04 -16.15 21.20
C GLU A 127 2.30 -16.76 20.51
N LEU A 128 2.37 -16.68 19.15
CA LEU A 128 3.47 -17.27 18.41
C LEU A 128 4.79 -16.49 18.53
N THR A 129 4.71 -15.19 18.79
CA THR A 129 5.89 -14.31 18.81
C THR A 129 6.31 -13.86 20.20
N GLY A 130 5.41 -13.94 21.21
CA GLY A 130 5.63 -13.37 22.54
C GLY A 130 5.74 -11.84 22.52
N ILE A 131 5.17 -11.16 21.51
CA ILE A 131 5.25 -9.71 21.34
C ILE A 131 3.82 -9.17 21.23
N THR A 132 3.51 -8.10 21.96
CA THR A 132 2.24 -7.37 21.83
C THR A 132 1.97 -7.01 20.36
N VAL A 133 0.74 -7.27 19.89
CA VAL A 133 0.33 -6.99 18.52
C VAL A 133 -0.71 -5.86 18.50
N VAL A 134 -0.56 -4.95 17.56
CA VAL A 134 -1.57 -3.95 17.21
C VAL A 134 -2.05 -4.26 15.79
N ALA A 135 -3.36 -4.38 15.64
CA ALA A 135 -4.00 -4.71 14.36
C ALA A 135 -5.34 -3.99 14.22
N ASP A 136 -6.02 -4.16 13.08
CA ASP A 136 -7.29 -3.51 12.75
C ASP A 136 -7.19 -1.97 12.75
N PHE A 137 -6.28 -1.45 11.96
CA PHE A 137 -6.02 -0.02 11.87
C PHE A 137 -7.08 0.77 11.09
N ARG A 138 -7.93 0.12 10.29
CA ARG A 138 -8.84 0.79 9.36
C ARG A 138 -10.27 0.96 9.89
N SER A 139 -10.77 0.01 10.69
CA SER A 139 -12.17 -0.01 11.15
C SER A 139 -12.54 1.23 11.96
N ARG A 140 -11.64 1.77 12.79
CA ARG A 140 -11.91 2.96 13.59
C ARG A 140 -12.09 4.22 12.75
N ASP A 141 -11.35 4.35 11.65
CA ASP A 141 -11.47 5.45 10.71
C ASP A 141 -12.78 5.37 9.92
N VAL A 142 -13.15 4.17 9.45
CA VAL A 142 -14.45 3.91 8.78
C VAL A 142 -15.61 4.23 9.74
N ALA A 143 -15.54 3.79 10.99
CA ALA A 143 -16.56 4.09 12.01
C ALA A 143 -16.66 5.60 12.32
N ALA A 144 -15.59 6.36 12.07
CA ALA A 144 -15.59 7.82 12.16
C ALA A 144 -16.06 8.53 10.88
N GLY A 145 -16.65 7.78 9.92
CA GLY A 145 -17.14 8.30 8.65
C GLY A 145 -16.06 8.46 7.57
N GLY A 146 -14.84 7.96 7.83
CA GLY A 146 -13.73 8.03 6.89
C GLY A 146 -13.72 6.87 5.88
N GLN A 147 -12.82 6.96 4.91
CA GLN A 147 -12.61 5.93 3.90
C GLN A 147 -11.77 4.75 4.41
N GLY A 148 -11.12 4.84 5.59
CA GLY A 148 -10.22 3.80 6.10
C GLY A 148 -8.91 3.64 5.29
N ALA A 149 -8.74 4.43 4.25
CA ALA A 149 -7.58 4.47 3.37
C ALA A 149 -7.51 5.85 2.66
N PRO A 150 -6.30 6.31 2.26
CA PRO A 150 -4.99 5.77 2.66
C PRO A 150 -4.61 6.18 4.10
N LEU A 151 -3.93 5.30 4.84
CA LEU A 151 -3.42 5.61 6.20
C LEU A 151 -1.95 6.07 6.21
N VAL A 152 -1.21 5.76 5.14
CA VAL A 152 0.21 6.12 5.02
C VAL A 152 0.52 7.63 4.97
N PRO A 153 -0.38 8.56 4.58
CA PRO A 153 -0.05 9.98 4.54
C PRO A 153 0.39 10.56 5.87
N ALA A 154 -0.15 10.08 7.00
CA ALA A 154 0.29 10.49 8.34
C ALA A 154 1.76 10.07 8.62
N PHE A 155 2.14 8.87 8.22
CA PHE A 155 3.51 8.39 8.30
C PHE A 155 4.43 9.11 7.30
N HIS A 156 3.97 9.33 6.08
CA HIS A 156 4.73 10.09 5.08
C HIS A 156 5.08 11.49 5.59
N GLN A 157 4.12 12.17 6.25
CA GLN A 157 4.38 13.45 6.90
C GLN A 157 5.49 13.33 7.96
N HIS A 158 5.45 12.29 8.78
CA HIS A 158 6.47 12.07 9.84
C HIS A 158 7.88 11.86 9.27
N VAL A 159 8.00 11.16 8.13
CA VAL A 159 9.31 10.75 7.58
C VAL A 159 9.84 11.73 6.53
N PHE A 160 8.98 12.15 5.59
CA PHE A 160 9.38 12.85 4.37
C PHE A 160 9.09 14.35 4.39
N ALA A 161 8.32 14.87 5.38
CA ALA A 161 8.03 16.29 5.41
C ALA A 161 9.33 17.12 5.48
N GLN A 162 9.39 18.13 4.60
CA GLN A 162 10.47 19.10 4.54
C GLN A 162 9.90 20.48 4.88
N PRO A 163 10.30 21.12 6.00
CA PRO A 163 9.66 22.37 6.47
C PRO A 163 9.74 23.55 5.49
N GLN A 164 10.67 23.52 4.53
CA GLN A 164 10.92 24.62 3.59
C GLN A 164 10.59 24.28 2.13
N ALA A 165 10.14 23.06 1.86
CA ALA A 165 9.78 22.61 0.51
C ALA A 165 8.62 21.62 0.59
N GLY A 166 7.64 21.77 -0.28
CA GLY A 166 6.60 20.75 -0.44
C GLY A 166 7.21 19.45 -0.95
N MET A 167 6.67 18.32 -0.50
CA MET A 167 7.10 16.99 -0.88
C MET A 167 5.91 16.16 -1.33
N LEU A 168 6.09 15.40 -2.40
CA LEU A 168 5.11 14.44 -2.88
C LEU A 168 5.63 13.03 -2.60
N VAL A 169 4.74 12.16 -2.12
CA VAL A 169 5.05 10.73 -1.96
C VAL A 169 4.00 9.93 -2.69
N LEU A 170 4.43 9.17 -3.69
CA LEU A 170 3.59 8.31 -4.52
C LEU A 170 3.92 6.86 -4.20
N ASN A 171 3.00 6.18 -3.55
CA ASN A 171 3.10 4.73 -3.37
C ASN A 171 2.44 4.02 -4.55
N ILE A 172 3.19 3.18 -5.27
CA ILE A 172 2.69 2.34 -6.36
C ILE A 172 2.78 0.87 -5.93
N GLY A 173 1.74 0.42 -5.22
CA GLY A 173 1.45 -0.98 -4.94
C GLY A 173 0.51 -1.56 -5.99
N GLY A 174 -0.41 -2.45 -5.61
CA GLY A 174 -1.47 -2.92 -6.51
C GLY A 174 -2.40 -1.78 -6.95
N ILE A 175 -2.69 -0.84 -6.05
CA ILE A 175 -3.31 0.47 -6.27
C ILE A 175 -2.24 1.52 -5.98
N SER A 176 -2.32 2.68 -6.64
CA SER A 176 -1.43 3.81 -6.39
C SER A 176 -2.11 4.88 -5.55
N ASN A 177 -1.37 5.46 -4.60
CA ASN A 177 -1.85 6.57 -3.78
C ASN A 177 -0.81 7.70 -3.68
N LEU A 178 -1.31 8.93 -3.62
CA LEU A 178 -0.50 10.14 -3.52
C LEU A 178 -0.68 10.77 -2.13
N SER A 179 0.44 11.15 -1.52
CA SER A 179 0.47 12.06 -0.37
C SER A 179 1.12 13.38 -0.79
N VAL A 180 0.41 14.47 -0.58
CA VAL A 180 0.90 15.84 -0.80
C VAL A 180 1.22 16.43 0.56
N LEU A 181 2.49 16.67 0.82
CA LEU A 181 3.01 17.21 2.08
C LEU A 181 3.29 18.70 1.87
N GLY A 182 2.36 19.55 2.24
CA GLY A 182 2.46 21.00 2.08
C GLY A 182 3.49 21.63 3.03
N MET A 183 3.99 22.81 2.67
CA MET A 183 4.90 23.61 3.52
C MET A 183 4.21 24.13 4.79
N ASP A 184 2.89 24.25 4.76
CA ASP A 184 2.05 24.70 5.87
C ASP A 184 1.58 23.57 6.81
N ALA A 185 2.25 22.43 6.74
CA ALA A 185 1.91 21.19 7.43
C ALA A 185 0.53 20.61 7.04
N GLN A 186 -0.14 21.14 6.03
CA GLN A 186 -1.31 20.48 5.46
C GLN A 186 -0.90 19.24 4.69
N VAL A 187 -1.65 18.17 4.87
CA VAL A 187 -1.44 16.92 4.17
C VAL A 187 -2.74 16.54 3.46
N LEU A 188 -2.63 16.30 2.17
CA LEU A 188 -3.67 15.65 1.39
C LEU A 188 -3.21 14.24 1.04
N GLY A 189 -4.12 13.27 1.08
CA GLY A 189 -3.82 11.89 0.67
C GLY A 189 -5.02 11.23 0.03
N PHE A 190 -4.82 10.49 -1.07
CA PHE A 190 -5.90 9.79 -1.78
C PHE A 190 -5.34 8.76 -2.75
N ASP A 191 -6.19 7.81 -3.16
CA ASP A 191 -5.82 6.84 -4.18
C ASP A 191 -5.96 7.44 -5.58
N CYS A 192 -4.85 7.41 -6.34
CA CYS A 192 -4.83 7.90 -7.72
C CYS A 192 -5.61 7.00 -8.68
N GLY A 193 -5.65 5.70 -8.39
CA GLY A 193 -6.24 4.67 -9.22
C GLY A 193 -5.33 3.45 -9.32
N LEU A 194 -5.20 2.91 -10.53
CA LEU A 194 -4.39 1.72 -10.80
C LEU A 194 -2.94 1.91 -10.35
N GLY A 195 -2.38 0.79 -9.86
CA GLY A 195 -0.95 0.61 -9.68
C GLY A 195 -0.48 -0.59 -10.51
N ASN A 196 0.21 -1.54 -9.87
CA ASN A 196 0.77 -2.72 -10.53
C ASN A 196 -0.24 -3.85 -10.80
N ALA A 197 -1.39 -3.89 -10.09
CA ALA A 197 -2.25 -5.08 -10.03
C ALA A 197 -2.71 -5.60 -11.41
N LEU A 198 -3.09 -4.72 -12.33
CA LEU A 198 -3.51 -5.13 -13.68
C LEU A 198 -2.32 -5.38 -14.61
N MET A 199 -1.20 -4.68 -14.43
CA MET A 199 0.05 -4.97 -15.14
C MET A 199 0.57 -6.36 -14.78
N ASP A 200 0.58 -6.71 -13.50
CA ASP A 200 1.04 -8.00 -13.00
C ASP A 200 0.10 -9.14 -13.44
N TYR A 201 -1.22 -8.91 -13.35
CA TYR A 201 -2.21 -9.86 -13.85
C TYR A 201 -1.99 -10.15 -15.35
N TRP A 202 -1.80 -9.11 -16.16
CA TRP A 202 -1.64 -9.23 -17.60
C TRP A 202 -0.31 -9.91 -17.96
N CYS A 203 0.77 -9.52 -17.28
CA CYS A 203 2.07 -10.15 -17.43
C CYS A 203 2.01 -11.64 -17.09
N GLN A 204 1.45 -12.02 -15.94
CA GLN A 204 1.33 -13.41 -15.54
C GLN A 204 0.50 -14.23 -16.53
N ARG A 205 -0.61 -13.68 -17.02
CA ARG A 205 -1.48 -14.36 -17.99
C ARG A 205 -0.80 -14.68 -19.32
N HIS A 206 0.06 -13.79 -19.81
CA HIS A 206 0.65 -13.90 -21.16
C HIS A 206 2.08 -14.39 -21.19
N THR A 207 2.82 -14.23 -20.10
CA THR A 207 4.24 -14.60 -20.04
C THR A 207 4.54 -15.67 -18.99
N GLY A 208 3.60 -15.96 -18.08
CA GLY A 208 3.81 -16.84 -16.94
C GLY A 208 4.65 -16.19 -15.81
N GLN A 209 5.16 -14.98 -16.00
CA GLN A 209 5.93 -14.27 -14.99
C GLN A 209 4.99 -13.51 -14.04
N PRO A 210 5.27 -13.46 -12.72
CA PRO A 210 4.39 -12.81 -11.75
C PRO A 210 4.26 -11.30 -11.96
N PHE A 211 5.26 -10.65 -12.55
CA PHE A 211 5.29 -9.22 -12.89
C PHE A 211 6.28 -8.93 -14.02
N ASP A 212 6.12 -7.79 -14.66
CA ASP A 212 7.02 -7.29 -15.72
C ASP A 212 8.27 -6.65 -15.11
N ARG A 213 9.35 -7.43 -15.04
CA ARG A 213 10.61 -6.98 -14.43
C ARG A 213 11.15 -5.73 -15.13
N SER A 214 11.32 -4.65 -14.37
CA SER A 214 11.78 -3.33 -14.84
C SER A 214 10.90 -2.72 -15.94
N GLY A 215 9.72 -3.29 -16.23
CA GLY A 215 8.85 -2.86 -17.33
C GLY A 215 9.40 -3.19 -18.72
N ALA A 216 10.30 -4.18 -18.82
CA ALA A 216 10.97 -4.51 -20.07
C ALA A 216 10.02 -5.02 -21.16
N TRP A 217 8.99 -5.76 -20.77
CA TRP A 217 7.98 -6.24 -21.71
C TRP A 217 7.07 -5.10 -22.18
N ALA A 218 6.61 -4.23 -21.28
CA ALA A 218 5.87 -3.03 -21.63
C ALA A 218 6.67 -2.11 -22.58
N ALA A 219 7.98 -1.94 -22.32
CA ALA A 219 8.86 -1.14 -23.17
C ALA A 219 9.05 -1.70 -24.59
N SER A 220 8.76 -2.99 -24.80
CA SER A 220 8.81 -3.62 -26.13
C SER A 220 7.52 -3.45 -26.95
N GLY A 221 6.44 -3.02 -26.31
CA GLY A 221 5.14 -2.77 -26.94
C GLY A 221 4.94 -1.31 -27.31
N ALA A 222 3.86 -1.05 -28.03
CA ALA A 222 3.40 0.29 -28.35
C ALA A 222 2.13 0.63 -27.55
N VAL A 223 2.07 1.84 -27.02
CA VAL A 223 0.83 2.33 -26.36
C VAL A 223 -0.27 2.43 -27.39
N LEU A 224 -1.43 1.86 -27.09
CA LEU A 224 -2.64 1.91 -27.90
C LEU A 224 -3.48 3.16 -27.51
N PRO A 225 -3.46 4.25 -28.32
CA PRO A 225 -4.04 5.53 -27.90
C PRO A 225 -5.54 5.45 -27.60
N ASN A 226 -6.31 4.68 -28.39
CA ASN A 226 -7.75 4.54 -28.20
C ASN A 226 -8.09 3.76 -26.93
N LEU A 227 -7.35 2.68 -26.64
CA LEU A 227 -7.51 1.92 -25.39
C LEU A 227 -7.12 2.76 -24.19
N LEU A 228 -6.01 3.50 -24.27
CA LEU A 228 -5.59 4.40 -23.20
C LEU A 228 -6.64 5.48 -22.92
N ALA A 229 -7.17 6.14 -23.95
CA ALA A 229 -8.19 7.16 -23.80
C ALA A 229 -9.47 6.59 -23.18
N GLN A 230 -9.90 5.39 -23.61
CA GLN A 230 -11.04 4.68 -23.05
C GLN A 230 -10.82 4.36 -21.56
N CYS A 231 -9.67 3.85 -21.18
CA CYS A 231 -9.34 3.55 -19.79
C CYS A 231 -9.25 4.81 -18.92
N LEU A 232 -8.69 5.90 -19.45
CA LEU A 232 -8.60 7.19 -18.75
C LEU A 232 -9.96 7.87 -18.58
N ALA A 233 -10.99 7.48 -19.32
CA ALA A 233 -12.36 7.95 -19.15
C ALA A 233 -13.09 7.33 -17.93
N GLU A 234 -12.43 6.42 -17.19
CA GLU A 234 -12.98 5.83 -15.96
C GLU A 234 -13.38 6.93 -14.97
N PRO A 235 -14.67 7.02 -14.56
CA PRO A 235 -15.17 8.09 -13.73
C PRO A 235 -14.43 8.29 -12.42
N TYR A 236 -13.95 7.19 -11.80
CA TYR A 236 -13.18 7.25 -10.57
C TYR A 236 -11.93 8.14 -10.68
N LEU A 237 -11.22 8.09 -11.80
CA LEU A 237 -9.98 8.85 -12.00
C LEU A 237 -10.20 10.36 -11.91
N HIS A 238 -11.42 10.83 -12.21
CA HIS A 238 -11.81 12.24 -12.22
C HIS A 238 -12.49 12.72 -10.93
N GLN A 239 -12.74 11.83 -9.97
CA GLN A 239 -13.31 12.22 -8.68
C GLN A 239 -12.33 13.07 -7.87
N PRO A 240 -12.80 14.10 -7.16
CA PRO A 240 -11.96 14.85 -6.23
C PRO A 240 -11.66 14.04 -4.96
N PRO A 241 -10.52 14.32 -4.28
CA PRO A 241 -10.30 13.80 -2.93
C PRO A 241 -11.30 14.40 -1.91
N PRO A 242 -11.60 13.67 -0.79
CA PRO A 242 -11.05 12.37 -0.45
C PRO A 242 -11.67 11.24 -1.27
N LYS A 243 -10.84 10.33 -1.76
CA LYS A 243 -11.28 9.14 -2.51
C LYS A 243 -10.38 7.95 -2.25
N SER A 244 -10.95 6.75 -2.24
CA SER A 244 -10.22 5.48 -2.18
C SER A 244 -10.79 4.48 -3.17
N THR A 245 -9.98 3.52 -3.59
CA THR A 245 -10.36 2.45 -4.52
C THR A 245 -9.60 1.16 -4.21
N GLY A 246 -9.91 0.11 -4.93
CA GLY A 246 -9.30 -1.20 -4.74
C GLY A 246 -9.50 -2.12 -5.94
N ARG A 247 -9.20 -3.40 -5.71
CA ARG A 247 -9.47 -4.49 -6.69
C ARG A 247 -10.96 -4.69 -6.96
N ASP A 248 -11.83 -4.08 -6.16
CA ASP A 248 -13.28 -4.09 -6.41
C ASP A 248 -13.63 -3.39 -7.72
N LEU A 249 -12.95 -2.28 -8.04
CA LEU A 249 -13.10 -1.55 -9.29
C LEU A 249 -12.09 -2.05 -10.33
N PHE A 250 -10.79 -1.92 -10.02
CA PHE A 250 -9.72 -2.25 -10.96
C PHE A 250 -9.33 -3.72 -10.87
N ASN A 251 -10.07 -4.57 -11.57
CA ASN A 251 -9.96 -6.02 -11.58
C ASN A 251 -9.87 -6.58 -13.01
N PRO A 252 -9.56 -7.89 -13.18
CA PRO A 252 -9.50 -8.50 -14.50
C PRO A 252 -10.78 -8.34 -15.33
N GLY A 253 -11.97 -8.34 -14.71
CA GLY A 253 -13.24 -8.12 -15.39
C GLY A 253 -13.34 -6.72 -16.00
N TRP A 254 -12.94 -5.70 -15.26
CA TRP A 254 -12.85 -4.33 -15.76
C TRP A 254 -11.91 -4.26 -16.98
N LEU A 255 -10.72 -4.84 -16.89
CA LEU A 255 -9.76 -4.84 -18.00
C LEU A 255 -10.34 -5.54 -19.24
N HIS A 256 -10.96 -6.70 -19.07
CA HIS A 256 -11.58 -7.44 -20.18
C HIS A 256 -12.70 -6.63 -20.84
N ALA A 257 -13.49 -5.88 -20.07
CA ALA A 257 -14.51 -5.00 -20.62
C ALA A 257 -13.89 -3.89 -21.49
N GLN A 258 -12.76 -3.29 -21.04
CA GLN A 258 -12.04 -2.30 -21.85
C GLN A 258 -11.49 -2.90 -23.15
N LEU A 259 -10.97 -4.13 -23.09
CA LEU A 259 -10.40 -4.84 -24.24
C LEU A 259 -11.45 -5.33 -25.25
N GLY A 260 -12.74 -5.38 -24.89
CA GLY A 260 -13.82 -5.82 -25.78
C GLY A 260 -13.89 -5.07 -27.11
N ALA A 261 -13.50 -3.80 -27.12
CA ALA A 261 -13.41 -2.96 -28.33
C ALA A 261 -12.05 -3.09 -29.07
N HIS A 262 -11.11 -3.89 -28.53
CA HIS A 262 -9.74 -4.03 -29.05
C HIS A 262 -9.31 -5.50 -29.16
N PRO A 263 -10.07 -6.35 -29.89
CA PRO A 263 -9.86 -7.82 -29.91
C PRO A 263 -8.50 -8.23 -30.48
N ASP A 264 -7.93 -7.42 -31.36
CA ASP A 264 -6.66 -7.69 -32.05
C ASP A 264 -5.45 -7.05 -31.35
N ALA A 265 -5.63 -6.49 -30.15
CA ALA A 265 -4.53 -5.84 -29.41
C ALA A 265 -3.46 -6.87 -29.04
N ALA A 266 -2.22 -6.63 -29.46
CA ALA A 266 -1.10 -7.49 -29.10
C ALA A 266 -0.84 -7.42 -27.58
N PRO A 267 -0.56 -8.56 -26.91
CA PRO A 267 -0.40 -8.57 -25.46
C PRO A 267 0.64 -7.60 -24.91
N GLN A 268 1.77 -7.42 -25.60
CA GLN A 268 2.81 -6.45 -25.19
C GLN A 268 2.33 -5.00 -25.31
N ASP A 269 1.46 -4.69 -26.30
CA ASP A 269 0.90 -3.34 -26.49
C ASP A 269 -0.13 -3.02 -25.41
N VAL A 270 -0.91 -4.02 -24.96
CA VAL A 270 -1.78 -3.89 -23.81
C VAL A 270 -0.96 -3.63 -22.54
N GLN A 271 0.15 -4.35 -22.34
CA GLN A 271 1.06 -4.13 -21.20
C GLN A 271 1.65 -2.71 -21.23
N ALA A 272 2.11 -2.24 -22.38
CA ALA A 272 2.58 -0.87 -22.57
C ALA A 272 1.48 0.15 -22.24
N THR A 273 0.25 -0.11 -22.69
CA THR A 273 -0.89 0.77 -22.43
C THR A 273 -1.29 0.80 -20.95
N LEU A 274 -1.24 -0.34 -20.24
CA LEU A 274 -1.50 -0.40 -18.79
C LEU A 274 -0.43 0.36 -17.99
N THR A 275 0.84 0.26 -18.41
CA THR A 275 1.94 1.02 -17.79
C THR A 275 1.76 2.52 -17.99
N GLU A 276 1.41 2.94 -19.20
CA GLU A 276 1.13 4.35 -19.50
C GLU A 276 -0.13 4.86 -18.78
N LEU A 277 -1.17 4.04 -18.62
CA LEU A 277 -2.37 4.36 -17.88
C LEU A 277 -2.05 4.67 -16.41
N THR A 278 -1.26 3.81 -15.76
CA THR A 278 -0.81 4.02 -14.39
C THR A 278 0.01 5.32 -14.27
N ALA A 279 0.98 5.50 -15.17
CA ALA A 279 1.80 6.72 -15.20
C ALA A 279 0.95 7.98 -15.39
N SER A 280 -0.01 7.96 -16.34
CA SER A 280 -0.87 9.09 -16.66
C SER A 280 -1.82 9.44 -15.51
N ALA A 281 -2.45 8.46 -14.87
CA ALA A 281 -3.34 8.68 -13.73
C ALA A 281 -2.60 9.28 -12.53
N CYS A 282 -1.38 8.77 -12.24
CA CYS A 282 -0.51 9.32 -11.20
C CYS A 282 -0.05 10.74 -11.54
N ALA A 283 0.41 10.97 -12.77
CA ALA A 283 0.88 12.28 -13.22
C ALA A 283 -0.26 13.34 -13.22
N ALA A 284 -1.47 12.97 -13.62
CA ALA A 284 -2.64 13.84 -13.54
C ALA A 284 -2.95 14.23 -12.08
N SER A 285 -2.87 13.26 -11.15
CA SER A 285 -3.05 13.51 -9.71
C SER A 285 -1.98 14.47 -9.16
N VAL A 286 -0.71 14.27 -9.53
CA VAL A 286 0.40 15.18 -9.17
C VAL A 286 0.19 16.57 -9.74
N SER A 287 -0.21 16.68 -11.01
CA SER A 287 -0.43 17.98 -11.67
C SER A 287 -1.60 18.76 -11.06
N SER A 288 -2.66 18.06 -10.65
CA SER A 288 -3.87 18.69 -10.09
C SER A 288 -3.71 19.10 -8.63
N TYR A 289 -2.95 18.32 -7.84
CA TYR A 289 -2.93 18.47 -6.36
C TYR A 289 -1.54 18.70 -5.78
N GLY A 290 -0.47 18.64 -6.58
CA GLY A 290 0.91 18.66 -6.08
C GLY A 290 1.43 20.00 -5.55
N ASN A 291 0.62 21.07 -5.55
CA ASN A 291 0.92 22.38 -4.93
C ASN A 291 2.30 22.95 -5.33
N ASN A 292 2.71 22.82 -6.60
CA ASN A 292 4.01 23.22 -7.14
C ASN A 292 5.24 22.54 -6.49
N SER A 293 5.04 21.43 -5.77
CA SER A 293 6.15 20.63 -5.24
C SER A 293 7.06 20.17 -6.37
N LYS A 294 8.37 20.21 -6.12
CA LYS A 294 9.40 19.88 -7.13
C LYS A 294 9.98 18.47 -6.95
N ASN A 295 9.63 17.79 -5.87
CA ASN A 295 10.16 16.47 -5.55
C ASN A 295 9.02 15.45 -5.38
N LEU A 296 9.16 14.32 -6.05
CA LEU A 296 8.26 13.17 -5.94
C LEU A 296 9.07 11.93 -5.53
N ALA A 297 8.89 11.49 -4.28
CA ALA A 297 9.38 10.20 -3.83
C ALA A 297 8.41 9.10 -4.25
N VAL A 298 8.89 8.11 -4.98
CA VAL A 298 8.10 6.94 -5.37
C VAL A 298 8.47 5.75 -4.50
N CYS A 299 7.47 5.11 -3.90
CA CYS A 299 7.64 3.89 -3.09
C CYS A 299 6.70 2.77 -3.56
N GLY A 300 6.79 1.60 -2.91
CA GLY A 300 6.11 0.38 -3.34
C GLY A 300 6.80 -0.30 -4.53
N GLY A 301 6.21 -1.40 -5.00
CA GLY A 301 6.77 -2.22 -6.08
C GLY A 301 6.99 -1.47 -7.40
N GLY A 302 6.16 -0.46 -7.68
CA GLY A 302 6.28 0.36 -8.89
C GLY A 302 7.57 1.17 -8.98
N ALA A 303 8.21 1.49 -7.85
CA ALA A 303 9.51 2.17 -7.83
C ALA A 303 10.64 1.37 -8.50
N PHE A 304 10.49 0.04 -8.60
CA PHE A 304 11.44 -0.86 -9.26
C PHE A 304 11.13 -1.09 -10.75
N ASN A 305 10.00 -0.58 -11.24
CA ASN A 305 9.67 -0.62 -12.65
C ASN A 305 10.31 0.57 -13.35
N THR A 306 11.50 0.38 -13.90
CA THR A 306 12.29 1.42 -14.54
C THR A 306 11.54 2.12 -15.68
N HIS A 307 10.78 1.35 -16.49
CA HIS A 307 10.00 1.93 -17.58
C HIS A 307 8.87 2.83 -17.05
N LEU A 308 8.13 2.39 -16.03
CA LEU A 308 7.11 3.20 -15.39
C LEU A 308 7.70 4.51 -14.79
N MET A 309 8.85 4.41 -14.12
CA MET A 309 9.54 5.58 -13.56
C MET A 309 9.96 6.59 -14.67
N GLN A 310 10.44 6.09 -15.79
CA GLN A 310 10.76 6.93 -16.96
C GLN A 310 9.51 7.61 -17.55
N ARG A 311 8.39 6.87 -17.63
CA ARG A 311 7.11 7.46 -18.10
C ARG A 311 6.60 8.54 -17.14
N LEU A 312 6.64 8.30 -15.84
CA LEU A 312 6.31 9.31 -14.83
C LEU A 312 7.15 10.56 -14.95
N GLN A 313 8.48 10.40 -15.08
CA GLN A 313 9.39 11.55 -15.26
C GLN A 313 9.09 12.34 -16.54
N ALA A 314 8.76 11.63 -17.63
CA ALA A 314 8.42 12.28 -18.91
C ALA A 314 7.10 13.07 -18.84
N LEU A 315 6.10 12.55 -18.09
CA LEU A 315 4.80 13.19 -17.90
C LEU A 315 4.82 14.33 -16.88
N LEU A 316 5.88 14.43 -16.07
CA LEU A 316 6.05 15.44 -15.03
C LEU A 316 7.30 16.29 -15.24
N PRO A 317 7.39 17.06 -16.34
CA PRO A 317 8.51 17.94 -16.58
C PRO A 317 8.57 19.02 -15.49
N GLY A 318 9.69 19.15 -14.79
CA GLY A 318 9.86 20.10 -13.68
C GLY A 318 9.56 19.54 -12.28
N VAL A 319 9.21 18.25 -12.17
CA VAL A 319 9.20 17.48 -10.92
C VAL A 319 10.31 16.44 -11.00
N VAL A 320 11.13 16.35 -9.97
CA VAL A 320 12.18 15.32 -9.85
C VAL A 320 11.53 14.05 -9.33
N VAL A 321 11.44 13.01 -10.14
CA VAL A 321 10.84 11.72 -9.82
C VAL A 321 11.95 10.74 -9.42
N GLN A 322 11.98 10.33 -8.15
CA GLN A 322 13.02 9.43 -7.64
C GLN A 322 12.42 8.38 -6.70
N PRO A 323 13.01 7.19 -6.56
CA PRO A 323 12.67 6.25 -5.49
C PRO A 323 12.83 6.90 -4.11
N SER A 324 12.01 6.48 -3.15
CA SER A 324 12.06 7.02 -1.77
C SER A 324 13.39 6.73 -1.05
N ASP A 325 14.20 5.83 -1.58
CA ASP A 325 15.59 5.58 -1.16
C ASP A 325 16.42 6.87 -1.13
N ALA A 326 16.24 7.74 -2.12
CA ALA A 326 16.93 9.04 -2.20
C ALA A 326 16.58 9.98 -1.03
N TYR A 327 15.48 9.69 -0.33
CA TYR A 327 14.97 10.46 0.81
C TYR A 327 15.12 9.73 2.15
N GLY A 328 15.91 8.64 2.18
CA GLY A 328 16.36 7.97 3.38
C GLY A 328 15.47 6.80 3.86
N LEU A 329 14.46 6.39 3.07
CA LEU A 329 13.67 5.20 3.37
C LEU A 329 13.48 4.36 2.10
N PRO A 330 14.00 3.12 2.04
CA PRO A 330 13.90 2.26 0.86
C PRO A 330 12.46 2.00 0.43
N ALA A 331 12.22 2.02 -0.88
CA ALA A 331 10.88 2.04 -1.47
C ALA A 331 9.98 0.89 -1.03
N GLN A 332 10.53 -0.31 -0.88
CA GLN A 332 9.77 -1.49 -0.44
C GLN A 332 9.52 -1.56 1.07
N GLN A 333 10.15 -0.68 1.86
CA GLN A 333 10.05 -0.71 3.33
C GLN A 333 9.04 0.30 3.88
N VAL A 334 8.59 1.25 3.06
CA VAL A 334 7.75 2.38 3.49
C VAL A 334 6.44 1.92 4.10
N GLU A 335 5.73 0.99 3.47
CA GLU A 335 4.43 0.54 3.98
C GLU A 335 4.58 -0.26 5.28
N ALA A 336 5.52 -1.19 5.35
CA ALA A 336 5.77 -1.94 6.58
C ALA A 336 6.21 -0.99 7.73
N ALA A 337 7.06 0.00 7.44
CA ALA A 337 7.46 1.01 8.42
C ALA A 337 6.28 1.87 8.88
N ALA A 338 5.31 2.15 8.01
CA ALA A 338 4.08 2.85 8.39
C ALA A 338 3.26 2.05 9.41
N PHE A 339 3.19 0.72 9.29
CA PHE A 339 2.47 -0.11 10.28
C PHE A 339 3.22 -0.23 11.60
N ALA A 340 4.57 -0.21 11.60
CA ALA A 340 5.35 -0.06 12.83
C ALA A 340 5.05 1.29 13.53
N TRP A 341 4.99 2.37 12.75
CA TRP A 341 4.65 3.71 13.27
C TRP A 341 3.21 3.77 13.79
N LEU A 342 2.23 3.18 13.10
CA LEU A 342 0.85 3.11 13.54
C LEU A 342 0.71 2.36 14.87
N ALA A 343 1.42 1.23 15.05
CA ALA A 343 1.46 0.52 16.32
C ALA A 343 2.01 1.41 17.45
N ARG A 344 3.09 2.16 17.16
CA ARG A 344 3.62 3.16 18.11
C ARG A 344 2.58 4.23 18.47
N GLN A 345 1.88 4.77 17.48
CA GLN A 345 0.83 5.77 17.71
C GLN A 345 -0.27 5.21 18.62
N THR A 346 -0.70 3.98 18.39
CA THR A 346 -1.73 3.30 19.20
C THR A 346 -1.28 3.18 20.65
N LEU A 347 -0.06 2.68 20.90
CA LEU A 347 0.47 2.53 22.26
C LEU A 347 0.70 3.88 22.99
N LEU A 348 0.91 4.95 22.23
CA LEU A 348 1.03 6.31 22.76
C LEU A 348 -0.33 7.01 22.96
N GLY A 349 -1.45 6.40 22.56
CA GLY A 349 -2.75 7.04 22.53
C GLY A 349 -2.84 8.21 21.55
N ALA A 350 -1.95 8.26 20.54
CA ALA A 350 -1.87 9.32 19.54
C ALA A 350 -2.62 8.95 18.27
N PRO A 351 -3.16 9.92 17.51
CA PRO A 351 -3.86 9.65 16.26
C PRO A 351 -2.98 8.98 15.21
N GLY A 352 -3.57 8.06 14.45
CA GLY A 352 -2.92 7.37 13.33
C GLY A 352 -3.48 7.75 11.97
N ASN A 353 -4.65 8.41 11.89
CA ASN A 353 -5.24 8.91 10.64
C ASN A 353 -5.06 10.41 10.47
N LEU A 354 -5.26 10.86 9.23
CA LEU A 354 -5.42 12.27 8.87
C LEU A 354 -6.81 12.45 8.24
N PRO A 355 -7.71 13.24 8.87
CA PRO A 355 -9.04 13.53 8.31
C PRO A 355 -9.01 14.11 6.90
N SER A 356 -7.99 14.89 6.56
CA SER A 356 -7.77 15.44 5.21
C SER A 356 -7.46 14.37 4.16
N ALA A 357 -7.00 13.19 4.57
CA ALA A 357 -6.73 12.07 3.67
C ALA A 357 -7.91 11.09 3.60
N THR A 358 -8.50 10.76 4.74
CA THR A 358 -9.53 9.71 4.81
C THR A 358 -10.97 10.25 4.80
N GLY A 359 -11.17 11.54 5.05
CA GLY A 359 -12.50 12.13 5.20
C GLY A 359 -13.19 11.82 6.55
N ALA A 360 -12.49 11.22 7.51
CA ALA A 360 -13.04 10.95 8.84
C ALA A 360 -13.42 12.24 9.56
N GLN A 361 -14.42 12.19 10.45
CA GLN A 361 -14.93 13.33 11.23
C GLN A 361 -13.92 13.89 12.26
N GLY A 362 -12.72 13.33 12.34
CA GLY A 362 -11.63 13.79 13.22
C GLY A 362 -10.50 12.79 13.35
N ALA A 363 -9.44 13.22 13.97
CA ALA A 363 -8.29 12.38 14.27
C ALA A 363 -8.67 11.27 15.26
N ARG A 364 -8.18 10.04 15.04
CA ARG A 364 -8.49 8.85 15.85
C ARG A 364 -7.22 8.06 16.16
N VAL A 365 -7.16 7.52 17.36
CA VAL A 365 -6.24 6.43 17.67
C VAL A 365 -6.76 5.20 16.92
N LEU A 366 -5.91 4.62 16.09
CA LEU A 366 -6.25 3.48 15.25
C LEU A 366 -5.71 2.18 15.84
N GLY A 367 -6.36 1.06 15.51
CA GLY A 367 -5.93 -0.26 15.91
C GLY A 367 -6.47 -0.70 17.27
N ALA A 368 -6.43 -2.01 17.48
CA ALA A 368 -6.72 -2.70 18.74
C ALA A 368 -5.44 -3.40 19.22
N ILE A 369 -5.26 -3.47 20.56
CA ILE A 369 -4.06 -4.01 21.19
C ILE A 369 -4.36 -5.45 21.65
N TYR A 370 -3.50 -6.37 21.29
CA TYR A 370 -3.50 -7.78 21.72
C TYR A 370 -2.21 -8.03 22.52
N PRO A 371 -2.27 -8.06 23.84
CA PRO A 371 -1.09 -8.30 24.68
C PRO A 371 -0.46 -9.66 24.41
N ALA A 372 0.88 -9.75 24.63
CA ALA A 372 1.62 -11.02 24.60
C ALA A 372 1.36 -11.82 25.86
#